data_de9249a3417e14c3207f0abfaf1d6bdc
#
_entry.id   de9249a3417e14c3207f0abfaf1d6bdc
#
_cell.length_a   1.000
_cell.length_b   1.000
_cell.length_c   1.000
_cell.angle_alpha   90.00
_cell.angle_beta   90.00
_cell.angle_gamma   90.00
#
_symmetry.space_group_name_H-M   'P 1'
#
loop_
_entity.id
_entity.type
_entity.pdbx_description
1 polymer ?
#
loop_
_entity_poly.entity_id
_entity_poly.type
_entity_poly.pdbx_seq_one_letter_code
_entity_poly.pdbx_strand_id
1 'polypeptide(L)'
;MESYSYGSVSDLEQAVSESLSGTVGAEDLPDIFSSYADTAYAVQREDKLTDLTQYFSDEELSKYVDSYIQEGYFTQDDSLYLLPVAKSTEIMMINKTDWDKFASATGSSLDELATIEGVVSVAEKYYNWTDAQTPDVTNDGKAFYGRDAMANYFVIGMKQMGREIFEVKDSKVTFNIDKDLIKRLWDNYYVPYVKGYFAAYGKFRSDDVKTGDIIAYTGSTSSTFYFPDKVETDDMSYPIGYVVLDAPVMAGGEDYKVQQGAGMAVTKSDKEHEYASCEFLKWFTEKENNLKFICDSGYLPVLKEANNIDELDKIIEEGSIEVNDKAYECIKKVMNEFDSTMFYTTKNFDNGYDARNVLNYNMSDAADAARKEVAAASDDESRKAVIEKCTSDEAFDEWYDGFSSALQEAVGEQ
;
A
#
# COMPACT_ATOMS: atom_id res chain seq x y z
N MET A 1 24.64 -17.43 9.22
CA MET A 1 23.25 -17.13 8.89
C MET A 1 23.08 -17.33 7.39
N GLU A 2 22.06 -18.07 6.99
CA GLU A 2 21.66 -18.21 5.59
C GLU A 2 20.41 -17.37 5.37
N SER A 3 20.30 -16.67 4.24
CA SER A 3 19.16 -15.85 3.92
C SER A 3 18.56 -16.26 2.58
N TYR A 4 17.24 -16.33 2.53
CA TYR A 4 16.47 -16.65 1.33
C TYR A 4 15.59 -15.44 0.97
N SER A 5 15.39 -15.22 -0.31
CA SER A 5 14.52 -14.15 -0.81
C SER A 5 13.47 -14.73 -1.75
N TYR A 6 12.25 -14.32 -1.57
CA TYR A 6 11.13 -14.62 -2.46
C TYR A 6 10.87 -13.45 -3.42
N GLY A 7 10.27 -13.74 -4.56
CA GLY A 7 10.06 -12.74 -5.61
C GLY A 7 9.02 -11.67 -5.29
N SER A 8 8.14 -11.93 -4.31
CA SER A 8 7.15 -10.99 -3.81
C SER A 8 6.72 -11.33 -2.39
N VAL A 9 5.99 -10.41 -1.73
CA VAL A 9 5.38 -10.66 -0.42
C VAL A 9 4.41 -11.84 -0.51
N SER A 10 3.57 -11.91 -1.55
CA SER A 10 2.61 -13.00 -1.73
C SER A 10 3.30 -14.36 -1.89
N ASP A 11 4.47 -14.43 -2.58
CA ASP A 11 5.24 -15.68 -2.70
C ASP A 11 5.78 -16.14 -1.33
N LEU A 12 6.23 -15.17 -0.50
CA LEU A 12 6.69 -15.47 0.86
C LEU A 12 5.53 -15.94 1.75
N GLU A 13 4.39 -15.25 1.72
CA GLU A 13 3.20 -15.62 2.49
C GLU A 13 2.67 -17.00 2.09
N GLN A 14 2.68 -17.31 0.79
CA GLN A 14 2.33 -18.64 0.30
C GLN A 14 3.29 -19.70 0.84
N ALA A 15 4.60 -19.47 0.79
CA ALA A 15 5.61 -20.41 1.30
C ALA A 15 5.43 -20.65 2.81
N VAL A 16 5.15 -19.60 3.59
CA VAL A 16 4.85 -19.72 5.03
C VAL A 16 3.57 -20.54 5.25
N SER A 17 2.52 -20.29 4.49
CA SER A 17 1.26 -21.05 4.57
C SER A 17 1.43 -22.52 4.20
N GLU A 18 2.19 -22.82 3.15
CA GLU A 18 2.49 -24.19 2.72
C GLU A 18 3.32 -24.93 3.77
N SER A 19 4.31 -24.28 4.38
CA SER A 19 5.09 -24.83 5.49
C SER A 19 4.20 -25.12 6.70
N LEU A 20 3.33 -24.17 7.06
CA LEU A 20 2.40 -24.28 8.18
C LEU A 20 1.42 -25.45 8.02
N SER A 21 0.89 -25.64 6.82
CA SER A 21 -0.05 -26.71 6.49
C SER A 21 0.61 -28.08 6.25
N GLY A 22 1.95 -28.15 6.26
CA GLY A 22 2.69 -29.38 5.98
C GLY A 22 2.49 -29.90 4.54
N THR A 23 2.35 -28.99 3.58
CA THR A 23 2.23 -29.32 2.17
C THR A 23 3.41 -30.13 1.69
N VAL A 24 3.19 -31.20 0.91
CA VAL A 24 4.25 -32.10 0.43
C VAL A 24 5.23 -31.30 -0.45
N GLY A 25 6.48 -31.23 0.00
CA GLY A 25 7.57 -30.49 -0.69
C GLY A 25 7.76 -29.06 -0.21
N ALA A 26 6.94 -28.57 0.72
CA ALA A 26 7.20 -27.29 1.39
C ALA A 26 8.44 -27.39 2.28
N GLU A 27 9.19 -26.29 2.38
CA GLU A 27 10.31 -26.16 3.31
C GLU A 27 9.78 -25.90 4.73
N ASP A 28 10.57 -26.24 5.74
CA ASP A 28 10.27 -25.90 7.13
C ASP A 28 10.31 -24.38 7.33
N LEU A 29 9.57 -23.86 8.32
CA LEU A 29 9.66 -22.45 8.70
C LEU A 29 11.11 -22.10 9.08
N PRO A 30 11.67 -20.99 8.56
CA PRO A 30 12.98 -20.51 8.95
C PRO A 30 12.96 -19.98 10.39
N ASP A 31 14.14 -19.82 11.02
CA ASP A 31 14.25 -19.25 12.37
C ASP A 31 13.62 -17.86 12.48
N ILE A 32 13.76 -17.04 11.42
CA ILE A 32 13.18 -15.70 11.30
C ILE A 32 12.58 -15.54 9.91
N PHE A 33 11.39 -14.97 9.82
CA PHE A 33 10.81 -14.59 8.54
C PHE A 33 10.11 -13.23 8.61
N SER A 34 10.16 -12.51 7.50
CA SER A 34 9.40 -11.26 7.33
C SER A 34 7.92 -11.59 7.13
N SER A 35 7.04 -10.84 7.75
CA SER A 35 5.60 -11.09 7.66
C SER A 35 4.77 -9.82 7.84
N TYR A 36 3.61 -9.80 7.24
CA TYR A 36 2.54 -8.93 7.70
C TYR A 36 1.89 -9.52 8.96
N ALA A 37 1.19 -8.66 9.68
CA ALA A 37 0.65 -9.04 10.98
C ALA A 37 -0.46 -10.10 10.89
N ASP A 38 -1.26 -10.13 9.82
CA ASP A 38 -2.30 -11.12 9.58
C ASP A 38 -1.73 -12.52 9.31
N THR A 39 -0.66 -12.62 8.50
CA THR A 39 0.04 -13.87 8.25
C THR A 39 0.75 -14.37 9.51
N ALA A 40 1.47 -13.49 10.24
CA ALA A 40 2.09 -13.84 11.51
C ALA A 40 1.05 -14.29 12.55
N TYR A 41 -0.11 -13.65 12.60
CA TYR A 41 -1.22 -14.05 13.45
C TYR A 41 -1.69 -15.49 13.14
N ALA A 42 -1.83 -15.86 11.88
CA ALA A 42 -2.19 -17.23 11.47
C ALA A 42 -1.15 -18.26 11.95
N VAL A 43 0.15 -17.95 11.84
CA VAL A 43 1.23 -18.82 12.34
C VAL A 43 1.21 -18.92 13.87
N GLN A 44 0.92 -17.83 14.57
CA GLN A 44 0.79 -17.80 16.02
C GLN A 44 -0.38 -18.68 16.51
N ARG A 45 -1.51 -18.70 15.79
CA ARG A 45 -2.67 -19.55 16.10
C ARG A 45 -2.33 -21.05 16.13
N GLU A 46 -1.31 -21.46 15.40
CA GLU A 46 -0.77 -22.82 15.38
C GLU A 46 0.36 -23.04 16.43
N ASP A 47 0.55 -22.09 17.36
CA ASP A 47 1.60 -22.12 18.41
C ASP A 47 3.03 -22.29 17.84
N LYS A 48 3.31 -21.66 16.69
CA LYS A 48 4.61 -21.76 15.99
C LYS A 48 5.51 -20.55 16.17
N LEU A 49 5.06 -19.48 16.81
CA LEU A 49 5.86 -18.29 17.04
C LEU A 49 6.38 -18.21 18.49
N THR A 50 7.57 -17.65 18.61
CA THR A 50 8.22 -17.31 19.88
C THR A 50 7.61 -16.04 20.44
N ASP A 51 7.27 -16.03 21.72
CA ASP A 51 6.94 -14.82 22.45
C ASP A 51 8.21 -14.00 22.72
N LEU A 52 8.33 -12.89 22.01
CA LEU A 52 9.50 -12.00 22.04
C LEU A 52 9.69 -11.32 23.40
N THR A 53 8.66 -11.20 24.23
CA THR A 53 8.76 -10.58 25.57
C THR A 53 9.67 -11.40 26.49
N GLN A 54 9.95 -12.66 26.15
CA GLN A 54 10.92 -13.50 26.90
C GLN A 54 12.38 -13.12 26.62
N TYR A 55 12.64 -12.38 25.53
CA TYR A 55 13.98 -12.03 25.06
C TYR A 55 14.23 -10.52 24.98
N PHE A 56 13.16 -9.71 24.94
CA PHE A 56 13.20 -8.25 24.99
C PHE A 56 12.66 -7.76 26.31
N SER A 57 13.38 -6.86 26.97
CA SER A 57 12.91 -6.17 28.17
C SER A 57 11.87 -5.10 27.81
N ASP A 58 11.03 -4.72 28.77
CA ASP A 58 10.07 -3.61 28.65
C ASP A 58 10.77 -2.31 28.24
N GLU A 59 12.01 -2.07 28.73
CA GLU A 59 12.81 -0.90 28.36
C GLU A 59 13.20 -0.93 26.87
N GLU A 60 13.59 -2.08 26.34
CA GLU A 60 13.92 -2.24 24.91
C GLU A 60 12.67 -2.05 24.06
N LEU A 61 11.56 -2.69 24.40
CA LEU A 61 10.29 -2.58 23.67
C LEU A 61 9.70 -1.16 23.71
N SER A 62 9.89 -0.41 24.79
CA SER A 62 9.41 0.95 24.92
C SER A 62 10.08 1.96 23.96
N LYS A 63 11.22 1.60 23.35
CA LYS A 63 11.93 2.41 22.38
C LYS A 63 11.27 2.41 20.99
N TYR A 64 10.50 1.38 20.68
CA TYR A 64 9.79 1.28 19.42
C TYR A 64 8.62 2.27 19.36
N VAL A 65 8.25 2.69 18.16
CA VAL A 65 7.05 3.50 17.93
C VAL A 65 5.83 2.72 18.41
N ASP A 66 5.02 3.33 19.29
CA ASP A 66 3.93 2.64 19.98
C ASP A 66 2.91 2.02 19.00
N SER A 67 2.53 2.74 17.95
CA SER A 67 1.60 2.22 16.94
C SER A 67 2.19 1.05 16.15
N TYR A 68 3.51 1.02 15.94
CA TYR A 68 4.17 -0.04 15.18
C TYR A 68 4.30 -1.33 15.98
N ILE A 69 4.71 -1.22 17.25
CA ILE A 69 4.88 -2.40 18.11
C ILE A 69 3.52 -3.04 18.44
N GLN A 70 2.45 -2.23 18.51
CA GLN A 70 1.08 -2.73 18.80
C GLN A 70 0.57 -3.75 17.78
N GLU A 71 1.03 -3.71 16.54
CA GLU A 71 0.66 -4.70 15.53
C GLU A 71 1.11 -6.13 15.87
N GLY A 72 2.15 -6.27 16.67
CA GLY A 72 2.71 -7.57 17.04
C GLY A 72 2.06 -8.23 18.26
N TYR A 73 1.19 -7.53 19.00
CA TYR A 73 0.44 -8.06 20.11
C TYR A 73 -0.86 -8.67 19.63
N PHE A 74 -0.90 -9.98 19.47
CA PHE A 74 -2.02 -10.71 18.87
C PHE A 74 -3.03 -11.22 19.88
N THR A 75 -2.59 -11.41 21.13
CA THR A 75 -3.35 -12.00 22.22
C THR A 75 -3.59 -10.99 23.34
N GLN A 76 -4.43 -11.34 24.31
CA GLN A 76 -4.74 -10.45 25.44
C GLN A 76 -3.75 -10.61 26.62
N ASP A 77 -2.74 -11.47 26.47
CA ASP A 77 -1.77 -11.81 27.53
C ASP A 77 -0.46 -11.03 27.46
N ASP A 78 -0.46 -9.91 26.71
CA ASP A 78 0.70 -9.03 26.52
C ASP A 78 1.92 -9.70 25.84
N SER A 79 1.74 -10.86 25.20
CA SER A 79 2.79 -11.53 24.42
C SER A 79 3.00 -10.88 23.06
N LEU A 80 4.25 -10.64 22.68
CA LEU A 80 4.66 -10.03 21.41
C LEU A 80 5.16 -11.08 20.44
N TYR A 81 4.59 -11.19 19.26
CA TYR A 81 4.93 -12.21 18.26
C TYR A 81 5.51 -11.67 16.95
N LEU A 82 5.41 -10.36 16.71
CA LEU A 82 5.94 -9.71 15.52
C LEU A 82 6.65 -8.41 15.91
N LEU A 83 7.96 -8.34 15.60
CA LEU A 83 8.75 -7.13 15.86
C LEU A 83 8.71 -6.23 14.61
N PRO A 84 8.36 -4.94 14.72
CA PRO A 84 8.44 -4.03 13.57
C PRO A 84 9.91 -3.82 13.18
N VAL A 85 10.21 -3.93 11.88
CA VAL A 85 11.57 -3.75 11.36
C VAL A 85 11.64 -2.76 10.20
N ALA A 86 10.57 -2.65 9.43
CA ALA A 86 10.48 -1.85 8.22
C ALA A 86 9.04 -1.39 8.04
N LYS A 87 8.73 -0.16 8.45
CA LYS A 87 7.39 0.40 8.33
C LYS A 87 7.32 1.37 7.18
N SER A 88 6.13 1.56 6.63
CA SER A 88 5.89 2.50 5.53
C SER A 88 4.49 3.08 5.62
N THR A 89 4.26 4.11 4.83
CA THR A 89 2.93 4.65 4.57
C THR A 89 2.75 4.83 3.06
N GLU A 90 1.59 5.30 2.62
CA GLU A 90 1.38 5.67 1.23
C GLU A 90 1.71 7.14 0.98
N ILE A 91 2.28 7.40 -0.19
CA ILE A 91 2.55 8.73 -0.75
C ILE A 91 2.07 8.78 -2.19
N MET A 92 1.93 10.00 -2.75
CA MET A 92 1.73 10.19 -4.18
C MET A 92 3.03 10.63 -4.85
N MET A 93 3.43 9.91 -5.91
CA MET A 93 4.54 10.28 -6.78
C MET A 93 4.00 10.78 -8.12
N ILE A 94 4.63 11.83 -8.66
CA ILE A 94 4.21 12.46 -9.93
C ILE A 94 5.42 12.67 -10.84
N ASN A 95 5.28 12.32 -12.11
CA ASN A 95 6.17 12.76 -13.18
C ASN A 95 6.02 14.27 -13.37
N LYS A 96 6.95 15.02 -12.76
CA LYS A 96 6.92 16.48 -12.77
C LYS A 96 7.04 17.06 -14.17
N THR A 97 7.78 16.43 -15.05
CA THR A 97 8.03 16.91 -16.40
C THR A 97 6.74 16.97 -17.22
N ASP A 98 5.91 15.94 -17.14
CA ASP A 98 4.64 15.91 -17.86
C ASP A 98 3.53 16.65 -17.11
N TRP A 99 3.57 16.65 -15.78
CA TRP A 99 2.74 17.51 -14.96
C TRP A 99 2.89 19.00 -15.31
N ASP A 100 4.13 19.50 -15.39
CA ASP A 100 4.39 20.93 -15.68
C ASP A 100 3.84 21.36 -17.05
N LYS A 101 3.90 20.46 -18.06
CA LYS A 101 3.29 20.71 -19.38
C LYS A 101 1.77 20.82 -19.28
N PHE A 102 1.14 19.87 -18.60
CA PHE A 102 -0.31 19.84 -18.38
C PHE A 102 -0.77 21.04 -17.56
N ALA A 103 -0.13 21.29 -16.42
CA ALA A 103 -0.47 22.40 -15.53
C ALA A 103 -0.36 23.76 -16.22
N SER A 104 0.69 23.96 -17.03
CA SER A 104 0.88 25.20 -17.82
C SER A 104 -0.22 25.40 -18.86
N ALA A 105 -0.75 24.33 -19.44
CA ALA A 105 -1.78 24.39 -20.46
C ALA A 105 -3.21 24.55 -19.88
N THR A 106 -3.46 24.03 -18.68
CA THR A 106 -4.82 23.93 -18.10
C THR A 106 -5.04 24.82 -16.88
N GLY A 107 -3.98 25.33 -16.28
CA GLY A 107 -4.04 26.09 -15.02
C GLY A 107 -4.25 25.20 -13.78
N SER A 108 -4.07 23.87 -13.89
CA SER A 108 -4.17 22.95 -12.77
C SER A 108 -3.01 23.16 -11.77
N SER A 109 -3.28 22.91 -10.49
CA SER A 109 -2.28 23.00 -9.42
C SER A 109 -2.16 21.69 -8.64
N LEU A 110 -1.00 21.47 -7.99
CA LEU A 110 -0.76 20.31 -7.15
C LEU A 110 -1.72 20.25 -5.95
N ASP A 111 -2.22 21.40 -5.48
CA ASP A 111 -3.18 21.44 -4.37
C ASP A 111 -4.52 20.78 -4.71
N GLU A 112 -4.89 20.70 -6.00
CA GLU A 112 -6.08 19.98 -6.44
C GLU A 112 -5.98 18.47 -6.17
N LEU A 113 -4.76 17.94 -5.97
CA LEU A 113 -4.49 16.53 -5.76
C LEU A 113 -4.56 16.10 -4.28
N ALA A 114 -4.85 17.01 -3.36
CA ALA A 114 -4.93 16.71 -1.93
C ALA A 114 -6.09 15.76 -1.56
N THR A 115 -7.09 15.64 -2.43
CA THR A 115 -8.23 14.73 -2.22
C THR A 115 -8.42 13.77 -3.39
N ILE A 116 -9.00 12.61 -3.10
CA ILE A 116 -9.31 11.60 -4.15
C ILE A 116 -10.26 12.19 -5.20
N GLU A 117 -11.28 12.93 -4.78
CA GLU A 117 -12.22 13.61 -5.70
C GLU A 117 -11.51 14.67 -6.56
N GLY A 118 -10.51 15.34 -5.98
CA GLY A 118 -9.66 16.27 -6.71
C GLY A 118 -8.79 15.55 -7.75
N VAL A 119 -8.19 14.39 -7.38
CA VAL A 119 -7.45 13.53 -8.31
C VAL A 119 -8.34 13.08 -9.48
N VAL A 120 -9.58 12.67 -9.22
CA VAL A 120 -10.56 12.29 -10.27
C VAL A 120 -10.82 13.47 -11.21
N SER A 121 -11.06 14.67 -10.66
CA SER A 121 -11.30 15.87 -11.47
C SER A 121 -10.09 16.24 -12.34
N VAL A 122 -8.89 16.17 -11.78
CA VAL A 122 -7.63 16.44 -12.52
C VAL A 122 -7.39 15.36 -13.58
N ALA A 123 -7.69 14.11 -13.28
CA ALA A 123 -7.53 13.00 -14.22
C ALA A 123 -8.46 13.13 -15.43
N GLU A 124 -9.70 13.57 -15.23
CA GLU A 124 -10.61 13.91 -16.32
C GLU A 124 -10.08 15.06 -17.19
N LYS A 125 -9.57 16.14 -16.56
CA LYS A 125 -8.95 17.25 -17.29
C LYS A 125 -7.73 16.78 -18.09
N TYR A 126 -6.90 15.91 -17.50
CA TYR A 126 -5.70 15.37 -18.15
C TYR A 126 -6.06 14.49 -19.35
N TYR A 127 -7.03 13.60 -19.19
CA TYR A 127 -7.55 12.76 -20.28
C TYR A 127 -8.03 13.61 -21.44
N ASN A 128 -8.90 14.58 -21.19
CA ASN A 128 -9.44 15.47 -22.21
C ASN A 128 -8.36 16.34 -22.87
N TRP A 129 -7.36 16.78 -22.09
CA TRP A 129 -6.26 17.58 -22.63
C TRP A 129 -5.34 16.74 -23.53
N THR A 130 -5.08 15.50 -23.20
CA THR A 130 -4.27 14.61 -24.05
C THR A 130 -5.05 14.17 -25.30
N ASP A 131 -6.33 13.82 -25.18
CA ASP A 131 -7.22 13.47 -26.30
C ASP A 131 -7.29 14.62 -27.34
N ALA A 132 -7.35 15.85 -26.89
CA ALA A 132 -7.38 17.03 -27.77
C ALA A 132 -6.07 17.24 -28.58
N GLN A 133 -4.97 16.57 -28.24
CA GLN A 133 -3.70 16.66 -28.97
C GLN A 133 -3.68 15.78 -30.21
N THR A 134 -4.61 14.83 -30.32
CA THR A 134 -4.76 13.88 -31.43
C THR A 134 -6.16 14.00 -32.05
N PRO A 135 -6.54 15.15 -32.63
CA PRO A 135 -7.94 15.45 -33.01
C PRO A 135 -8.50 14.51 -34.09
N ASP A 136 -7.65 13.78 -34.79
CA ASP A 136 -8.05 12.79 -35.79
C ASP A 136 -8.35 11.41 -35.19
N VAL A 137 -8.06 11.21 -33.89
CA VAL A 137 -8.30 9.97 -33.13
C VAL A 137 -9.11 10.33 -31.90
N THR A 138 -10.33 9.86 -31.80
CA THR A 138 -11.20 10.17 -30.65
C THR A 138 -11.01 9.17 -29.51
N ASN A 139 -11.11 9.64 -28.28
CA ASN A 139 -11.07 8.82 -27.07
C ASN A 139 -9.73 8.06 -26.83
N ASP A 140 -8.63 8.62 -27.32
CA ASP A 140 -7.26 8.15 -27.08
C ASP A 140 -6.53 8.92 -25.96
N GLY A 141 -7.27 9.69 -25.17
CA GLY A 141 -6.77 10.38 -23.99
C GLY A 141 -6.03 9.43 -23.04
N LYS A 142 -4.95 9.93 -22.43
CA LYS A 142 -4.11 9.17 -21.52
C LYS A 142 -4.66 9.17 -20.11
N ALA A 143 -4.45 8.06 -19.40
CA ALA A 143 -4.72 8.01 -17.99
C ALA A 143 -3.74 8.90 -17.21
N PHE A 144 -4.25 9.50 -16.15
CA PHE A 144 -3.46 10.35 -15.25
C PHE A 144 -2.84 9.58 -14.09
N TYR A 145 -3.63 8.68 -13.49
CA TYR A 145 -3.36 8.17 -12.16
C TYR A 145 -3.59 6.67 -12.06
N GLY A 146 -2.85 6.04 -11.16
CA GLY A 146 -3.08 4.68 -10.69
C GLY A 146 -2.74 4.55 -9.22
N ARG A 147 -3.08 3.41 -8.61
CA ARG A 147 -2.64 3.13 -7.25
C ARG A 147 -2.27 1.67 -7.07
N ASP A 148 -1.32 1.44 -6.19
CA ASP A 148 -1.00 0.13 -5.64
C ASP A 148 -1.93 -0.17 -4.46
N ALA A 149 -1.94 -1.40 -3.95
CA ALA A 149 -2.59 -1.81 -2.70
C ALA A 149 -4.06 -1.33 -2.53
N MET A 150 -4.97 -1.88 -3.33
CA MET A 150 -6.40 -1.54 -3.26
C MET A 150 -7.04 -1.80 -1.90
N ALA A 151 -6.55 -2.78 -1.13
CA ALA A 151 -7.03 -2.99 0.25
C ALA A 151 -6.83 -1.75 1.12
N ASN A 152 -5.71 -1.04 0.97
CA ASN A 152 -5.46 0.20 1.70
C ASN A 152 -6.46 1.29 1.32
N TYR A 153 -6.87 1.35 0.04
CA TYR A 153 -7.89 2.30 -0.41
C TYR A 153 -9.21 2.13 0.33
N PHE A 154 -9.65 0.87 0.51
CA PHE A 154 -10.84 0.57 1.29
C PHE A 154 -10.65 0.86 2.77
N VAL A 155 -9.58 0.32 3.36
CA VAL A 155 -9.33 0.41 4.80
C VAL A 155 -9.17 1.88 5.24
N ILE A 156 -8.34 2.63 4.52
CA ILE A 156 -8.06 4.03 4.87
C ILE A 156 -9.20 4.95 4.43
N GLY A 157 -9.77 4.76 3.25
CA GLY A 157 -10.90 5.55 2.79
C GLY A 157 -12.11 5.44 3.72
N MET A 158 -12.44 4.23 4.18
CA MET A 158 -13.50 4.03 5.18
C MET A 158 -13.14 4.69 6.51
N LYS A 159 -11.89 4.56 6.98
CA LYS A 159 -11.43 5.18 8.22
C LYS A 159 -11.49 6.70 8.15
N GLN A 160 -11.05 7.30 7.06
CA GLN A 160 -11.14 8.75 6.79
C GLN A 160 -12.59 9.24 6.83
N MET A 161 -13.54 8.42 6.40
CA MET A 161 -14.99 8.71 6.45
C MET A 161 -15.65 8.34 7.78
N GLY A 162 -14.85 8.07 8.83
CA GLY A 162 -15.32 7.83 10.19
C GLY A 162 -15.85 6.41 10.45
N ARG A 163 -15.49 5.42 9.63
CA ARG A 163 -15.86 4.01 9.80
C ARG A 163 -14.64 3.10 9.67
N GLU A 164 -14.60 2.04 10.44
CA GLU A 164 -13.66 0.93 10.21
C GLU A 164 -14.38 -0.13 9.39
N ILE A 165 -13.77 -0.56 8.28
CA ILE A 165 -14.35 -1.63 7.47
C ILE A 165 -14.39 -2.96 8.24
N PHE A 166 -13.36 -3.22 9.07
CA PHE A 166 -13.28 -4.34 9.98
C PHE A 166 -13.17 -3.84 11.42
N GLU A 167 -14.20 -4.03 12.22
CA GLU A 167 -14.15 -3.82 13.66
C GLU A 167 -13.84 -5.14 14.35
N VAL A 168 -12.68 -5.24 15.00
CA VAL A 168 -12.23 -6.44 15.69
C VAL A 168 -12.36 -6.27 17.19
N LYS A 169 -13.17 -7.11 17.83
CA LYS A 169 -13.39 -7.14 19.26
C LYS A 169 -13.36 -8.59 19.75
N ASP A 170 -12.53 -8.88 20.74
CA ASP A 170 -12.37 -10.21 21.34
C ASP A 170 -12.11 -11.30 20.27
N SER A 171 -11.21 -11.00 19.31
CA SER A 171 -10.86 -11.82 18.14
C SER A 171 -12.01 -12.10 17.14
N LYS A 172 -13.17 -11.49 17.34
CA LYS A 172 -14.29 -11.51 16.41
C LYS A 172 -14.29 -10.28 15.56
N VAL A 173 -14.49 -10.45 14.27
CA VAL A 173 -14.61 -9.33 13.33
C VAL A 173 -16.09 -9.06 13.01
N THR A 174 -16.43 -7.78 12.98
CA THR A 174 -17.66 -7.29 12.37
C THR A 174 -17.25 -6.39 11.23
N PHE A 175 -17.74 -6.64 10.03
CA PHE A 175 -17.43 -5.74 8.92
C PHE A 175 -18.58 -4.77 8.66
N ASN A 176 -18.18 -3.51 8.45
CA ASN A 176 -19.06 -2.39 8.19
C ASN A 176 -18.94 -2.00 6.72
N ILE A 177 -19.80 -2.56 5.89
CA ILE A 177 -19.90 -2.21 4.48
C ILE A 177 -21.08 -1.27 4.28
N ASP A 178 -20.98 -0.06 4.84
CA ASP A 178 -21.95 1.00 4.62
C ASP A 178 -22.03 1.30 3.11
N LYS A 179 -23.22 1.07 2.53
CA LYS A 179 -23.41 1.12 1.08
C LYS A 179 -23.09 2.49 0.48
N ASP A 180 -23.41 3.57 1.19
CA ASP A 180 -23.18 4.92 0.69
C ASP A 180 -21.69 5.27 0.70
N LEU A 181 -20.96 4.82 1.73
CA LEU A 181 -19.51 5.00 1.80
C LEU A 181 -18.77 4.13 0.78
N ILE A 182 -19.19 2.89 0.59
CA ILE A 182 -18.64 2.01 -0.47
C ILE A 182 -18.96 2.57 -1.85
N LYS A 183 -20.17 3.14 -2.06
CA LYS A 183 -20.51 3.83 -3.32
C LYS A 183 -19.56 4.99 -3.59
N ARG A 184 -19.22 5.77 -2.57
CA ARG A 184 -18.26 6.86 -2.71
C ARG A 184 -16.87 6.37 -3.10
N LEU A 185 -16.38 5.25 -2.52
CA LEU A 185 -15.13 4.63 -2.95
C LEU A 185 -15.21 4.14 -4.40
N TRP A 186 -16.32 3.49 -4.78
CA TRP A 186 -16.55 3.01 -6.14
C TRP A 186 -16.59 4.16 -7.16
N ASP A 187 -17.28 5.25 -6.85
CA ASP A 187 -17.37 6.44 -7.71
C ASP A 187 -16.00 7.11 -7.93
N ASN A 188 -15.09 7.02 -6.96
CA ASN A 188 -13.78 7.67 -6.98
C ASN A 188 -12.62 6.77 -7.40
N TYR A 189 -12.86 5.48 -7.68
CA TYR A 189 -11.85 4.60 -8.26
C TYR A 189 -12.38 3.84 -9.48
N TYR A 190 -13.45 3.06 -9.33
CA TYR A 190 -14.00 2.24 -10.41
C TYR A 190 -14.47 3.10 -11.59
N VAL A 191 -15.28 4.09 -11.33
CA VAL A 191 -15.84 4.97 -12.38
C VAL A 191 -14.75 5.67 -13.20
N PRO A 192 -13.76 6.37 -12.60
CA PRO A 192 -12.68 6.98 -13.37
C PRO A 192 -11.80 5.95 -14.09
N TYR A 193 -11.63 4.75 -13.54
CA TYR A 193 -10.91 3.66 -14.20
C TYR A 193 -11.64 3.19 -15.48
N VAL A 194 -12.93 2.92 -15.39
CA VAL A 194 -13.78 2.54 -16.55
C VAL A 194 -13.74 3.61 -17.63
N LYS A 195 -13.76 4.89 -17.26
CA LYS A 195 -13.66 6.02 -18.19
C LYS A 195 -12.27 6.17 -18.83
N GLY A 196 -11.24 5.53 -18.26
CA GLY A 196 -9.86 5.60 -18.73
C GLY A 196 -9.05 6.76 -18.15
N TYR A 197 -9.55 7.40 -17.10
CA TYR A 197 -8.84 8.45 -16.38
C TYR A 197 -7.77 7.87 -15.44
N PHE A 198 -8.02 6.65 -14.95
CA PHE A 198 -7.10 5.84 -14.15
C PHE A 198 -6.69 4.60 -14.93
N ALA A 199 -5.49 4.05 -14.60
CA ALA A 199 -5.01 2.83 -15.21
C ALA A 199 -4.09 2.04 -14.27
N ALA A 200 -3.95 0.74 -14.56
CA ALA A 200 -3.07 -0.19 -13.89
C ALA A 200 -2.70 -1.32 -14.86
N TYR A 201 -1.55 -1.21 -15.55
CA TYR A 201 -1.14 -2.17 -16.58
C TYR A 201 0.00 -3.06 -16.12
N GLY A 202 1.06 -2.49 -15.53
CA GLY A 202 2.21 -3.22 -15.01
C GLY A 202 1.94 -3.89 -13.66
N LYS A 203 2.94 -4.59 -13.14
CA LYS A 203 2.87 -5.16 -11.80
C LYS A 203 2.77 -4.06 -10.73
N PHE A 204 3.54 -2.99 -10.90
CA PHE A 204 3.56 -1.81 -10.04
C PHE A 204 3.28 -0.54 -10.82
N ARG A 205 2.72 0.47 -10.17
CA ARG A 205 2.39 1.76 -10.81
C ARG A 205 3.63 2.53 -11.29
N SER A 206 4.77 2.31 -10.65
CA SER A 206 6.06 2.82 -11.14
C SER A 206 6.44 2.29 -12.53
N ASP A 207 6.02 1.06 -12.88
CA ASP A 207 6.20 0.52 -14.22
C ASP A 207 5.38 1.30 -15.24
N ASP A 208 4.14 1.65 -14.89
CA ASP A 208 3.26 2.42 -15.78
C ASP A 208 3.73 3.88 -15.97
N VAL A 209 4.38 4.47 -14.96
CA VAL A 209 5.06 5.78 -15.13
C VAL A 209 6.26 5.65 -16.05
N LYS A 210 7.01 4.54 -15.98
CA LYS A 210 8.17 4.29 -16.84
C LYS A 210 7.78 4.17 -18.31
N THR A 211 6.63 3.57 -18.59
CA THR A 211 6.09 3.46 -19.96
C THR A 211 5.31 4.70 -20.40
N GLY A 212 5.02 5.65 -19.50
CA GLY A 212 4.25 6.87 -19.78
C GLY A 212 2.75 6.62 -19.94
N ASP A 213 2.26 5.51 -19.42
CA ASP A 213 0.84 5.16 -19.40
C ASP A 213 0.05 5.96 -18.35
N ILE A 214 0.73 6.33 -17.25
CA ILE A 214 0.24 7.27 -16.25
C ILE A 214 1.34 8.26 -15.87
N ILE A 215 0.99 9.39 -15.26
CA ILE A 215 1.98 10.35 -14.75
C ILE A 215 2.00 10.49 -13.24
N ALA A 216 1.02 9.92 -12.55
CA ALA A 216 0.91 9.99 -11.09
C ALA A 216 0.45 8.65 -10.50
N TYR A 217 0.92 8.32 -9.31
CA TYR A 217 0.39 7.16 -8.58
C TYR A 217 0.47 7.32 -7.07
N THR A 218 -0.41 6.61 -6.36
CA THR A 218 -0.28 6.37 -4.92
C THR A 218 0.31 4.98 -4.69
N GLY A 219 1.36 4.94 -3.88
CA GLY A 219 2.05 3.71 -3.49
C GLY A 219 2.81 3.88 -2.19
N SER A 220 3.50 2.83 -1.76
CA SER A 220 4.33 2.83 -0.55
C SER A 220 5.48 3.84 -0.63
N THR A 221 5.92 4.38 0.50
CA THR A 221 7.17 5.16 0.59
C THR A 221 8.35 4.41 -0.02
N SER A 222 8.42 3.09 0.12
CA SER A 222 9.46 2.26 -0.50
C SER A 222 9.41 2.24 -2.03
N SER A 223 8.27 2.58 -2.65
CA SER A 223 8.13 2.64 -4.11
C SER A 223 8.93 3.79 -4.73
N THR A 224 9.39 4.77 -3.95
CA THR A 224 10.22 5.88 -4.41
C THR A 224 11.51 5.44 -5.09
N PHE A 225 12.08 4.32 -4.65
CA PHE A 225 13.27 3.71 -5.28
C PHE A 225 13.02 3.27 -6.72
N TYR A 226 11.80 2.89 -7.02
CA TYR A 226 11.38 2.36 -8.33
C TYR A 226 10.78 3.44 -9.23
N PHE A 227 10.63 4.67 -8.74
CA PHE A 227 10.18 5.77 -9.58
C PHE A 227 11.22 6.06 -10.67
N PRO A 228 10.85 6.00 -11.99
CA PRO A 228 11.81 6.07 -13.07
C PRO A 228 12.46 7.46 -13.21
N ASP A 229 13.69 7.51 -13.75
CA ASP A 229 14.36 8.76 -14.11
C ASP A 229 14.01 9.21 -15.54
N LYS A 230 13.34 8.36 -16.29
CA LYS A 230 12.93 8.62 -17.68
C LYS A 230 11.65 7.86 -18.00
N VAL A 231 10.86 8.42 -18.90
CA VAL A 231 9.87 7.66 -19.66
C VAL A 231 10.58 6.98 -20.81
N GLU A 232 10.25 5.72 -21.07
CA GLU A 232 10.86 4.89 -22.11
C GLU A 232 9.80 4.00 -22.74
N THR A 233 9.56 4.24 -24.04
CA THR A 233 8.69 3.43 -24.91
C THR A 233 9.49 2.95 -26.10
N ASP A 234 8.90 2.13 -26.98
CA ASP A 234 9.55 1.68 -28.21
C ASP A 234 9.95 2.84 -29.13
N ASP A 235 9.20 3.96 -29.09
CA ASP A 235 9.34 5.08 -30.02
C ASP A 235 10.05 6.30 -29.42
N MET A 236 10.08 6.43 -28.08
CA MET A 236 10.64 7.62 -27.42
C MET A 236 11.28 7.30 -26.07
N SER A 237 12.26 8.13 -25.71
CA SER A 237 12.81 8.16 -24.36
C SER A 237 13.15 9.60 -23.99
N TYR A 238 12.73 10.03 -22.79
CA TYR A 238 13.05 11.36 -22.27
C TYR A 238 13.16 11.35 -20.73
N PRO A 239 14.07 12.18 -20.18
CA PRO A 239 14.23 12.28 -18.74
C PRO A 239 13.02 12.96 -18.07
N ILE A 240 12.71 12.53 -16.86
CA ILE A 240 11.64 13.11 -16.05
C ILE A 240 12.13 13.52 -14.67
N GLY A 241 11.56 14.60 -14.14
CA GLY A 241 11.64 14.97 -12.74
C GLY A 241 10.49 14.35 -11.96
N TYR A 242 10.52 14.51 -10.65
CA TYR A 242 9.49 13.98 -9.75
C TYR A 242 8.98 15.02 -8.76
N VAL A 243 7.81 14.76 -8.19
CA VAL A 243 7.26 15.43 -6.99
C VAL A 243 6.74 14.35 -6.06
N VAL A 244 7.02 14.49 -4.77
CA VAL A 244 6.46 13.66 -3.70
C VAL A 244 5.39 14.47 -2.96
N LEU A 245 4.17 13.97 -2.94
CA LEU A 245 3.04 14.53 -2.20
C LEU A 245 2.52 13.52 -1.17
N ASP A 246 1.72 13.99 -0.23
CA ASP A 246 0.92 13.09 0.60
C ASP A 246 -0.05 12.27 -0.26
N ALA A 247 -0.36 11.05 0.18
CA ALA A 247 -1.44 10.30 -0.41
C ALA A 247 -2.76 11.09 -0.27
N PRO A 248 -3.57 11.19 -1.33
CA PRO A 248 -4.81 11.95 -1.28
C PRO A 248 -5.82 11.34 -0.31
N VAL A 249 -6.54 12.19 0.41
CA VAL A 249 -7.59 11.80 1.37
C VAL A 249 -8.98 11.91 0.75
N MET A 250 -9.98 11.23 1.33
CA MET A 250 -11.38 11.45 0.95
C MET A 250 -11.80 12.87 1.34
N ALA A 251 -12.41 13.63 0.42
CA ALA A 251 -12.78 15.03 0.67
C ALA A 251 -13.69 15.18 1.90
N GLY A 252 -13.27 16.03 2.86
CA GLY A 252 -13.98 16.21 4.13
C GLY A 252 -13.80 15.06 5.12
N GLY A 253 -12.94 14.08 4.82
CA GLY A 253 -12.55 13.02 5.73
C GLY A 253 -11.48 13.45 6.73
N GLU A 254 -11.20 12.59 7.71
CA GLU A 254 -10.10 12.76 8.65
C GLU A 254 -8.77 12.34 8.00
N ASP A 255 -7.66 12.99 8.37
CA ASP A 255 -6.33 12.74 7.77
C ASP A 255 -5.66 11.49 8.35
N TYR A 256 -6.27 10.33 8.14
CA TYR A 256 -5.65 9.05 8.43
C TYR A 256 -4.75 8.62 7.26
N LYS A 257 -3.52 8.17 7.61
CA LYS A 257 -2.57 7.55 6.69
C LYS A 257 -2.43 6.07 7.03
N VAL A 258 -2.20 5.23 6.04
CA VAL A 258 -2.02 3.80 6.29
C VAL A 258 -0.72 3.55 7.05
N GLN A 259 -0.79 2.71 8.07
CA GLN A 259 0.38 2.05 8.65
C GLN A 259 0.53 0.69 7.99
N GLN A 260 1.63 0.52 7.28
CA GLN A 260 1.95 -0.71 6.58
C GLN A 260 3.45 -1.04 6.70
N GLY A 261 3.91 -2.04 5.97
CA GLY A 261 5.27 -2.57 6.05
C GLY A 261 5.32 -3.80 6.94
N ALA A 262 6.46 -4.49 6.88
CA ALA A 262 6.63 -5.78 7.53
C ALA A 262 7.19 -5.65 8.95
N GLY A 263 6.85 -6.65 9.77
CA GLY A 263 7.62 -7.06 10.91
C GLY A 263 8.44 -8.31 10.62
N MET A 264 9.17 -8.77 11.61
CA MET A 264 9.81 -10.09 11.61
C MET A 264 9.28 -10.92 12.77
N ALA A 265 8.88 -12.14 12.44
CA ALA A 265 8.48 -13.17 13.40
C ALA A 265 9.65 -14.13 13.64
N VAL A 266 9.78 -14.63 14.86
CA VAL A 266 10.74 -15.69 15.24
C VAL A 266 9.96 -16.99 15.42
N THR A 267 10.36 -18.02 14.69
CA THR A 267 9.76 -19.35 14.79
C THR A 267 10.14 -20.00 16.11
N LYS A 268 9.18 -20.64 16.77
CA LYS A 268 9.39 -21.36 18.02
C LYS A 268 10.30 -22.56 17.81
N SER A 269 11.40 -22.61 18.57
CA SER A 269 12.42 -23.62 18.45
C SER A 269 13.13 -23.88 19.80
N ASP A 270 14.39 -24.29 19.80
CA ASP A 270 15.14 -24.31 21.03
C ASP A 270 15.61 -22.91 21.47
N LYS A 271 15.88 -22.75 22.75
CA LYS A 271 16.23 -21.47 23.36
C LYS A 271 17.48 -20.79 22.79
N GLU A 272 18.41 -21.57 22.21
CA GLU A 272 19.63 -21.02 21.64
C GLU A 272 19.35 -20.36 20.30
N HIS A 273 18.50 -20.97 19.46
CA HIS A 273 18.06 -20.41 18.17
C HIS A 273 17.13 -19.21 18.38
N GLU A 274 16.15 -19.32 19.30
CA GLU A 274 15.26 -18.19 19.64
C GLU A 274 16.06 -16.99 20.15
N TYR A 275 17.02 -17.20 21.07
CA TYR A 275 17.88 -16.15 21.59
C TYR A 275 18.71 -15.50 20.48
N ALA A 276 19.38 -16.31 19.65
CA ALA A 276 20.21 -15.79 18.57
C ALA A 276 19.38 -14.98 17.55
N SER A 277 18.18 -15.43 17.25
CA SER A 277 17.23 -14.73 16.39
C SER A 277 16.82 -13.38 16.97
N CYS A 278 16.49 -13.34 18.25
CA CYS A 278 16.13 -12.08 18.93
C CYS A 278 17.31 -11.10 19.04
N GLU A 279 18.54 -11.58 19.29
CA GLU A 279 19.74 -10.73 19.29
C GLU A 279 20.02 -10.15 17.88
N PHE A 280 19.78 -10.94 16.81
CA PHE A 280 19.85 -10.40 15.45
C PHE A 280 18.83 -9.30 15.23
N LEU A 281 17.58 -9.48 15.67
CA LEU A 281 16.54 -8.47 15.52
C LEU A 281 16.85 -7.20 16.31
N LYS A 282 17.40 -7.30 17.51
CA LYS A 282 17.90 -6.15 18.28
C LYS A 282 18.95 -5.38 17.50
N TRP A 283 19.98 -6.09 17.00
CA TRP A 283 21.03 -5.48 16.21
C TRP A 283 20.48 -4.82 14.93
N PHE A 284 19.56 -5.48 14.23
CA PHE A 284 18.98 -4.96 12.99
C PHE A 284 18.15 -3.69 13.21
N THR A 285 17.48 -3.60 14.35
CA THR A 285 16.64 -2.45 14.71
C THR A 285 17.37 -1.38 15.53
N GLU A 286 18.64 -1.58 15.92
CA GLU A 286 19.46 -0.50 16.49
C GLU A 286 19.44 0.73 15.58
N LYS A 287 19.36 1.92 16.18
CA LYS A 287 19.16 3.19 15.47
C LYS A 287 20.03 3.32 14.21
N GLU A 288 21.33 3.12 14.34
CA GLU A 288 22.27 3.28 13.20
C GLU A 288 22.02 2.26 12.09
N ASN A 289 21.82 0.99 12.45
CA ASN A 289 21.58 -0.09 11.48
C ASN A 289 20.21 0.09 10.79
N ASN A 290 19.20 0.45 11.56
CA ASN A 290 17.86 0.69 11.02
C ASN A 290 17.83 1.92 10.10
N LEU A 291 18.50 3.03 10.48
CA LEU A 291 18.62 4.20 9.61
C LEU A 291 19.39 3.88 8.31
N LYS A 292 20.43 3.05 8.35
CA LYS A 292 21.10 2.57 7.13
C LYS A 292 20.13 1.78 6.25
N PHE A 293 19.43 0.83 6.84
CA PHE A 293 18.47 0.01 6.11
C PHE A 293 17.36 0.85 5.45
N ILE A 294 16.80 1.84 6.13
CA ILE A 294 15.74 2.67 5.56
C ILE A 294 16.23 3.54 4.40
N CYS A 295 17.48 4.03 4.44
CA CYS A 295 18.08 4.78 3.34
C CYS A 295 18.22 3.92 2.07
N ASP A 296 18.46 2.63 2.22
CA ASP A 296 18.61 1.69 1.12
C ASP A 296 17.26 1.09 0.63
N SER A 297 16.18 1.28 1.39
CA SER A 297 14.90 0.60 1.14
C SER A 297 13.68 1.52 1.00
N GLY A 298 13.76 2.78 1.44
CA GLY A 298 12.64 3.74 1.43
C GLY A 298 11.56 3.44 2.47
N TYR A 299 11.85 2.57 3.43
CA TYR A 299 10.98 2.34 4.58
C TYR A 299 11.14 3.47 5.62
N LEU A 300 10.40 3.39 6.72
CA LEU A 300 10.46 4.31 7.85
C LEU A 300 11.12 3.62 9.04
N PRO A 301 11.87 4.36 9.88
CA PRO A 301 12.51 3.79 11.05
C PRO A 301 11.49 3.39 12.10
N VAL A 302 11.83 2.33 12.84
CA VAL A 302 10.89 1.72 13.80
C VAL A 302 11.10 2.18 15.24
N LEU A 303 12.22 2.81 15.56
CA LEU A 303 12.48 3.39 16.87
C LEU A 303 12.04 4.86 16.93
N LYS A 304 11.51 5.29 18.08
CA LYS A 304 11.13 6.68 18.35
C LYS A 304 12.29 7.65 18.12
N GLU A 305 13.46 7.32 18.64
CA GLU A 305 14.66 8.16 18.50
C GLU A 305 15.21 8.23 17.07
N ALA A 306 14.90 7.25 16.23
CA ALA A 306 15.33 7.21 14.83
C ALA A 306 14.36 7.98 13.90
N ASN A 307 13.12 8.25 14.33
CA ASN A 307 12.16 9.09 13.62
C ASN A 307 12.48 10.59 13.84
N ASN A 308 13.71 10.97 13.58
CA ASN A 308 14.23 12.32 13.71
C ASN A 308 15.10 12.65 12.52
N ILE A 309 14.73 13.70 11.79
CA ILE A 309 15.45 14.09 10.57
C ILE A 309 16.91 14.48 10.85
N ASP A 310 17.20 15.13 11.98
CA ASP A 310 18.56 15.54 12.34
C ASP A 310 19.49 14.30 12.53
N GLU A 311 18.94 13.20 13.06
CA GLU A 311 19.70 11.93 13.19
C GLU A 311 19.96 11.30 11.82
N LEU A 312 18.99 11.35 10.91
CA LEU A 312 19.16 10.88 9.54
C LEU A 312 20.21 11.71 8.79
N ASP A 313 20.09 13.04 8.83
CA ASP A 313 21.01 13.98 8.17
C ASP A 313 22.44 13.76 8.69
N LYS A 314 22.61 13.58 9.99
CA LYS A 314 23.91 13.32 10.61
C LYS A 314 24.58 12.05 10.06
N ILE A 315 23.85 10.95 9.94
CA ILE A 315 24.40 9.67 9.42
C ILE A 315 24.79 9.82 7.95
N ILE A 316 24.01 10.58 7.17
CA ILE A 316 24.32 10.87 5.77
C ILE A 316 25.57 11.75 5.66
N GLU A 317 25.68 12.82 6.44
CA GLU A 317 26.82 13.75 6.45
C GLU A 317 28.12 13.08 6.91
N GLU A 318 28.07 12.15 7.85
CA GLU A 318 29.23 11.35 8.28
C GLU A 318 29.75 10.41 7.18
N GLY A 319 29.09 10.39 6.02
CA GLY A 319 29.51 9.66 4.83
C GLY A 319 29.36 8.13 4.97
N SER A 320 28.56 7.70 5.93
CA SER A 320 28.33 6.28 6.21
C SER A 320 27.32 5.65 5.24
N ILE A 321 26.56 6.48 4.50
CA ILE A 321 25.46 6.03 3.63
C ILE A 321 25.33 6.91 2.39
N GLU A 322 25.17 6.31 1.22
CA GLU A 322 24.61 6.96 0.05
C GLU A 322 23.07 6.80 0.07
N VAL A 323 22.34 7.88 -0.12
CA VAL A 323 20.89 7.85 -0.16
C VAL A 323 20.38 8.25 -1.54
N ASN A 324 19.33 7.58 -2.00
CA ASN A 324 18.61 8.00 -3.20
C ASN A 324 17.83 9.28 -2.90
N ASP A 325 17.99 10.32 -3.71
CA ASP A 325 17.35 11.63 -3.49
C ASP A 325 15.83 11.54 -3.33
N LYS A 326 15.16 10.69 -4.12
CA LYS A 326 13.70 10.50 -4.07
C LYS A 326 13.28 9.86 -2.74
N ALA A 327 14.03 8.84 -2.31
CA ALA A 327 13.78 8.18 -1.02
C ALA A 327 14.03 9.14 0.14
N TYR A 328 15.11 9.91 0.09
CA TYR A 328 15.43 10.90 1.12
C TYR A 328 14.32 11.97 1.24
N GLU A 329 13.88 12.57 0.12
CA GLU A 329 12.79 13.55 0.15
C GLU A 329 11.50 12.96 0.71
N CYS A 330 11.19 11.71 0.35
CA CYS A 330 10.02 11.00 0.86
C CYS A 330 10.11 10.74 2.36
N ILE A 331 11.23 10.16 2.82
CA ILE A 331 11.47 9.85 4.24
C ILE A 331 11.43 11.13 5.06
N LYS A 332 12.12 12.16 4.61
CA LYS A 332 12.15 13.48 5.25
C LYS A 332 10.75 14.10 5.39
N LYS A 333 9.93 14.01 4.35
CA LYS A 333 8.55 14.48 4.39
C LYS A 333 7.75 13.77 5.47
N VAL A 334 7.77 12.45 5.49
CA VAL A 334 7.02 11.66 6.48
C VAL A 334 7.55 11.89 7.90
N MET A 335 8.88 11.94 8.10
CA MET A 335 9.46 12.20 9.42
C MET A 335 9.07 13.58 9.98
N ASN A 336 9.03 14.62 9.15
CA ASN A 336 8.63 15.97 9.58
C ASN A 336 7.16 16.06 10.02
N GLU A 337 6.32 15.17 9.51
CA GLU A 337 4.88 15.13 9.82
C GLU A 337 4.51 14.01 10.81
N PHE A 338 5.51 13.20 11.23
CA PHE A 338 5.29 11.95 11.96
C PHE A 338 4.44 12.12 13.22
N ASP A 339 4.77 13.09 14.07
CA ASP A 339 4.07 13.33 15.35
C ASP A 339 2.63 13.86 15.18
N SER A 340 2.31 14.43 14.01
CA SER A 340 0.98 14.94 13.68
C SER A 340 0.15 13.96 12.84
N THR A 341 0.76 12.90 12.34
CA THR A 341 0.11 11.93 11.46
C THR A 341 -0.68 10.90 12.28
N MET A 342 -1.94 10.70 11.91
CA MET A 342 -2.77 9.61 12.44
C MET A 342 -2.58 8.36 11.58
N PHE A 343 -1.68 7.48 12.01
CA PHE A 343 -1.50 6.19 11.35
C PHE A 343 -2.61 5.21 11.74
N TYR A 344 -3.06 4.42 10.77
CA TYR A 344 -4.06 3.39 10.99
C TYR A 344 -3.75 2.11 10.22
N THR A 345 -3.98 0.99 10.87
CA THR A 345 -4.07 -0.35 10.26
C THR A 345 -5.20 -1.12 10.94
N THR A 346 -5.74 -2.13 10.28
CA THR A 346 -6.75 -3.02 10.88
C THR A 346 -6.12 -3.93 11.91
N LYS A 347 -6.86 -4.24 12.98
CA LYS A 347 -6.46 -5.30 13.91
C LYS A 347 -6.56 -6.65 13.23
N ASN A 348 -5.70 -7.58 13.67
CA ASN A 348 -5.70 -8.95 13.15
C ASN A 348 -6.94 -9.73 13.60
N PHE A 349 -7.44 -10.59 12.74
CA PHE A 349 -8.55 -11.50 12.98
C PHE A 349 -8.41 -12.77 12.13
N ASP A 350 -9.14 -13.81 12.49
CA ASP A 350 -9.14 -15.08 11.75
C ASP A 350 -9.61 -14.82 10.29
N ASN A 351 -8.90 -15.37 9.30
CA ASN A 351 -9.11 -15.15 7.87
C ASN A 351 -8.91 -13.68 7.39
N GLY A 352 -8.20 -12.85 8.16
CA GLY A 352 -7.89 -11.46 7.78
C GLY A 352 -7.16 -11.36 6.44
N TYR A 353 -6.27 -12.30 6.13
CA TYR A 353 -5.58 -12.41 4.85
C TYR A 353 -6.56 -12.59 3.67
N ASP A 354 -7.52 -13.50 3.77
CA ASP A 354 -8.51 -13.75 2.71
C ASP A 354 -9.43 -12.54 2.52
N ALA A 355 -9.88 -11.92 3.62
CA ALA A 355 -10.67 -10.69 3.56
C ALA A 355 -9.89 -9.54 2.89
N ARG A 356 -8.59 -9.40 3.19
CA ARG A 356 -7.72 -8.42 2.54
C ARG A 356 -7.56 -8.69 1.05
N ASN A 357 -7.49 -9.94 0.62
CA ASN A 357 -7.45 -10.30 -0.80
C ASN A 357 -8.73 -9.90 -1.55
N VAL A 358 -9.90 -10.03 -0.92
CA VAL A 358 -11.15 -9.51 -1.51
C VAL A 358 -11.06 -7.99 -1.72
N LEU A 359 -10.54 -7.23 -0.73
CA LEU A 359 -10.35 -5.79 -0.89
C LEU A 359 -9.34 -5.44 -1.98
N ASN A 360 -8.29 -6.24 -2.17
CA ASN A 360 -7.25 -5.98 -3.17
C ASN A 360 -7.73 -6.21 -4.60
N TYR A 361 -8.55 -7.23 -4.83
CA TYR A 361 -8.78 -7.70 -6.19
C TYR A 361 -10.22 -7.48 -6.68
N ASN A 362 -11.23 -7.54 -5.83
CA ASN A 362 -12.62 -7.55 -6.28
C ASN A 362 -13.01 -6.32 -7.13
N MET A 363 -12.71 -5.10 -6.64
CA MET A 363 -13.05 -3.88 -7.39
C MET A 363 -12.10 -3.67 -8.59
N SER A 364 -10.81 -3.94 -8.43
CA SER A 364 -9.83 -3.75 -9.51
C SER A 364 -10.10 -4.69 -10.69
N ASP A 365 -10.41 -5.97 -10.43
CA ASP A 365 -10.74 -6.94 -11.47
C ASP A 365 -12.03 -6.57 -12.22
N ALA A 366 -13.05 -6.11 -11.47
CA ALA A 366 -14.29 -5.63 -12.06
C ALA A 366 -14.06 -4.37 -12.93
N ALA A 367 -13.23 -3.44 -12.47
CA ALA A 367 -12.88 -2.23 -13.22
C ALA A 367 -12.11 -2.57 -14.51
N ASP A 368 -11.16 -3.51 -14.42
CA ASP A 368 -10.39 -4.00 -15.55
C ASP A 368 -11.29 -4.69 -16.61
N ALA A 369 -12.21 -5.53 -16.16
CA ALA A 369 -13.18 -6.18 -17.04
C ALA A 369 -14.05 -5.15 -17.77
N ALA A 370 -14.61 -4.18 -17.04
CA ALA A 370 -15.43 -3.12 -17.63
C ALA A 370 -14.60 -2.22 -18.58
N ARG A 371 -13.34 -1.90 -18.25
CA ARG A 371 -12.45 -1.14 -19.13
C ARG A 371 -12.16 -1.86 -20.43
N LYS A 372 -12.01 -3.18 -20.40
CA LYS A 372 -11.85 -4.01 -21.62
C LYS A 372 -13.10 -3.99 -22.48
N GLU A 373 -14.32 -4.00 -21.90
CA GLU A 373 -15.58 -3.83 -22.68
C GLU A 373 -15.61 -2.45 -23.36
N VAL A 374 -15.24 -1.38 -22.64
CA VAL A 374 -15.17 -0.03 -23.20
C VAL A 374 -14.16 0.07 -24.34
N ALA A 375 -12.98 -0.58 -24.21
CA ALA A 375 -11.94 -0.58 -25.23
C ALA A 375 -12.35 -1.38 -26.48
N ALA A 376 -13.23 -2.37 -26.36
CA ALA A 376 -13.73 -3.20 -27.45
C ALA A 376 -14.87 -2.55 -28.24
N ALA A 377 -15.42 -1.39 -27.80
CA ALA A 377 -16.48 -0.69 -28.47
C ALA A 377 -16.02 -0.17 -29.85
N SER A 378 -16.88 -0.34 -30.86
CA SER A 378 -16.53 -0.09 -32.27
C SER A 378 -16.58 1.39 -32.69
N ASP A 379 -17.30 2.22 -31.92
CA ASP A 379 -17.55 3.64 -32.18
C ASP A 379 -17.87 4.39 -30.89
N ASP A 380 -17.94 5.73 -30.99
CA ASP A 380 -18.15 6.62 -29.86
C ASP A 380 -19.53 6.41 -29.19
N GLU A 381 -20.56 6.08 -29.95
CA GLU A 381 -21.92 5.87 -29.41
C GLU A 381 -21.95 4.58 -28.57
N SER A 382 -21.42 3.48 -29.10
CA SER A 382 -21.31 2.21 -28.39
C SER A 382 -20.40 2.31 -27.18
N ARG A 383 -19.27 3.03 -27.30
CA ARG A 383 -18.37 3.31 -26.18
C ARG A 383 -19.08 4.03 -25.04
N LYS A 384 -19.82 5.11 -25.36
CA LYS A 384 -20.58 5.87 -24.37
C LYS A 384 -21.65 4.99 -23.70
N ALA A 385 -22.38 4.20 -24.47
CA ALA A 385 -23.41 3.31 -23.95
C ALA A 385 -22.81 2.24 -22.99
N VAL A 386 -21.64 1.69 -23.31
CA VAL A 386 -20.93 0.75 -22.42
C VAL A 386 -20.48 1.44 -21.12
N ILE A 387 -19.91 2.65 -21.20
CA ILE A 387 -19.53 3.41 -20.01
C ILE A 387 -20.76 3.68 -19.13
N GLU A 388 -21.85 4.20 -19.71
CA GLU A 388 -23.09 4.47 -18.96
C GLU A 388 -23.64 3.21 -18.30
N LYS A 389 -23.65 2.07 -18.99
CA LYS A 389 -24.06 0.78 -18.43
C LYS A 389 -23.16 0.36 -17.27
N CYS A 390 -21.84 0.36 -17.46
CA CYS A 390 -20.89 -0.13 -16.45
C CYS A 390 -20.78 0.79 -15.23
N THR A 391 -21.15 2.07 -15.35
CA THR A 391 -21.05 3.05 -14.26
C THR A 391 -22.41 3.47 -13.70
N SER A 392 -23.48 2.73 -14.03
CA SER A 392 -24.82 2.99 -13.52
C SER A 392 -24.97 2.59 -12.05
N ASP A 393 -26.03 3.08 -11.40
CA ASP A 393 -26.35 2.68 -10.03
C ASP A 393 -26.71 1.18 -9.95
N GLU A 394 -27.35 0.63 -11.01
CA GLU A 394 -27.64 -0.81 -11.11
C GLU A 394 -26.36 -1.64 -11.17
N ALA A 395 -25.34 -1.19 -11.92
CA ALA A 395 -24.04 -1.86 -11.98
C ALA A 395 -23.31 -1.81 -10.63
N PHE A 396 -23.42 -0.69 -9.92
CA PHE A 396 -22.90 -0.59 -8.55
C PHE A 396 -23.63 -1.55 -7.61
N ASP A 397 -24.96 -1.60 -7.65
CA ASP A 397 -25.75 -2.47 -6.78
C ASP A 397 -25.42 -3.94 -6.99
N GLU A 398 -25.28 -4.39 -8.24
CA GLU A 398 -24.89 -5.76 -8.58
C GLU A 398 -23.46 -6.08 -8.08
N TRP A 399 -22.50 -5.16 -8.31
CA TRP A 399 -21.14 -5.32 -7.82
C TRP A 399 -21.09 -5.35 -6.28
N TYR A 400 -21.81 -4.44 -5.62
CA TYR A 400 -21.83 -4.33 -4.16
C TYR A 400 -22.37 -5.61 -3.49
N ASP A 401 -23.43 -6.19 -4.04
CA ASP A 401 -23.99 -7.46 -3.53
C ASP A 401 -22.98 -8.60 -3.67
N GLY A 402 -22.27 -8.68 -4.80
CA GLY A 402 -21.18 -9.64 -5.01
C GLY A 402 -19.99 -9.41 -4.09
N PHE A 403 -19.55 -8.17 -3.91
CA PHE A 403 -18.48 -7.78 -3.00
C PHE A 403 -18.80 -8.12 -1.55
N SER A 404 -20.03 -7.80 -1.11
CA SER A 404 -20.51 -8.12 0.24
C SER A 404 -20.50 -9.63 0.49
N SER A 405 -20.98 -10.41 -0.48
CA SER A 405 -20.99 -11.87 -0.39
C SER A 405 -19.58 -12.46 -0.33
N ALA A 406 -18.66 -11.93 -1.16
CA ALA A 406 -17.26 -12.37 -1.16
C ALA A 406 -16.55 -12.08 0.18
N LEU A 407 -16.82 -10.91 0.80
CA LEU A 407 -16.28 -10.61 2.12
C LEU A 407 -16.84 -11.49 3.21
N GLN A 408 -18.16 -11.82 3.16
CA GLN A 408 -18.79 -12.76 4.10
C GLN A 408 -18.18 -14.14 4.00
N GLU A 409 -17.97 -14.63 2.77
CA GLU A 409 -17.34 -15.94 2.53
C GLU A 409 -15.90 -15.96 3.02
N ALA A 410 -15.11 -14.92 2.72
CA ALA A 410 -13.71 -14.82 3.13
C ALA A 410 -13.54 -14.78 4.66
N VAL A 411 -14.39 -14.04 5.37
CA VAL A 411 -14.36 -13.97 6.84
C VAL A 411 -14.85 -15.26 7.48
N GLY A 412 -15.74 -16.00 6.83
CA GLY A 412 -16.34 -17.24 7.33
C GLY A 412 -17.46 -17.01 8.36
N GLU A 413 -18.10 -18.09 8.79
CA GLU A 413 -19.06 -18.06 9.91
C GLU A 413 -18.29 -17.92 11.24
N GLN A 414 -18.59 -16.88 12.02
CA GLN A 414 -17.95 -16.57 13.32
C GLN A 414 -18.86 -16.89 14.52
#